data_cc51cd4c5e61511ade338eaac7a688b1
#
_entry.id   cc51cd4c5e61511ade338eaac7a688b1
#
_cell.length_a   1.000
_cell.length_b   1.000
_cell.length_c   1.000
_cell.angle_alpha   90.00
_cell.angle_beta   90.00
_cell.angle_gamma   90.00
#
_symmetry.space_group_name_H-M   'P 1'
#
loop_
_entity.id
_entity.type
_entity.pdbx_description
1 polymer ?
#
loop_
_entity_poly.entity_id
_entity_poly.type
_entity_poly.pdbx_seq_one_letter_code
_entity_poly.pdbx_strand_id
1 'polypeptide(L)'
;MIKKLKVLLLSTVVAVGTWGCAKNDKISTKEPYKISLILDEGGVNDQSFNQSSWEGALRAKEQYDVEVNYIESKSESEYLANVETAIDDDADLIIGVGFKLTDTIEEASKNYPNQKFAIIDGNYEEIPSNVQSILFNEEEAGYCVGLIASKMTKTNTLGFVGGMSIPSVDGFKIGFERALKEENPNIKLLTQYANSFTDSAKGKAIAQNMIKEGADIIFTAGGGVNAGAWEACVEANIKSIGVDMPSSQFSPSIITSALKRVDVGVESVIKDLINNKFEGGKVKMFDLSNGGVGFEKTDLLSDDVVKYVEEKIKSN
;
A
#
# COMPACT_ATOMS: atom_id res chain seq x y z
N MET A 1 -75.07 -68.08 -22.82
CA MET A 1 -75.11 -66.67 -23.24
C MET A 1 -74.89 -65.80 -21.98
N ILE A 2 -73.69 -65.28 -21.75
CA ILE A 2 -73.34 -64.64 -20.48
C ILE A 2 -73.26 -63.15 -20.76
N LYS A 3 -74.07 -62.34 -20.11
CA LYS A 3 -74.05 -60.91 -20.16
C LYS A 3 -72.91 -60.35 -19.27
N LYS A 4 -71.97 -59.62 -19.85
CA LYS A 4 -70.92 -58.94 -19.12
C LYS A 4 -71.46 -57.64 -18.53
N LEU A 5 -71.37 -57.54 -17.21
CA LEU A 5 -71.66 -56.33 -16.43
C LEU A 5 -70.37 -55.41 -16.42
N LYS A 6 -70.51 -54.22 -16.92
CA LYS A 6 -69.46 -53.24 -16.81
C LYS A 6 -69.65 -52.43 -15.53
N VAL A 7 -68.65 -52.49 -14.64
CA VAL A 7 -68.57 -51.67 -13.44
C VAL A 7 -67.77 -50.40 -13.83
N LEU A 8 -68.42 -49.27 -13.65
CA LEU A 8 -67.79 -47.92 -13.89
C LEU A 8 -67.25 -47.46 -12.54
N LEU A 9 -65.91 -47.47 -12.42
CA LEU A 9 -65.24 -46.88 -11.26
C LEU A 9 -65.08 -45.38 -11.53
N LEU A 10 -65.67 -44.54 -10.70
CA LEU A 10 -65.57 -43.11 -10.68
C LEU A 10 -64.37 -42.74 -9.75
N SER A 11 -63.27 -42.41 -10.27
CA SER A 11 -62.08 -41.94 -9.49
C SER A 11 -62.15 -40.43 -9.32
N THR A 12 -62.44 -39.96 -8.13
CA THR A 12 -62.32 -38.57 -7.69
C THR A 12 -60.86 -38.25 -7.46
N VAL A 13 -60.26 -37.39 -8.33
CA VAL A 13 -58.96 -36.81 -8.13
C VAL A 13 -59.11 -35.58 -7.24
N VAL A 14 -58.62 -35.67 -6.00
CA VAL A 14 -58.47 -34.54 -5.10
C VAL A 14 -57.18 -33.85 -5.46
N ALA A 15 -57.26 -32.69 -6.11
CA ALA A 15 -56.12 -31.82 -6.35
C ALA A 15 -55.81 -31.05 -5.06
N VAL A 16 -54.76 -31.48 -4.34
CA VAL A 16 -54.15 -30.71 -3.25
C VAL A 16 -53.27 -29.68 -3.88
N GLY A 17 -53.76 -28.44 -3.94
CA GLY A 17 -52.97 -27.30 -4.34
C GLY A 17 -51.96 -26.94 -3.25
N THR A 18 -50.70 -27.30 -3.42
CA THR A 18 -49.58 -26.75 -2.64
C THR A 18 -49.29 -25.35 -3.15
N TRP A 19 -49.77 -24.34 -2.43
CA TRP A 19 -49.28 -22.98 -2.57
C TRP A 19 -47.85 -22.96 -2.06
N GLY A 20 -46.87 -23.23 -2.93
CA GLY A 20 -45.47 -22.93 -2.72
C GLY A 20 -45.31 -21.42 -2.76
N CYS A 21 -45.10 -20.78 -1.61
CA CYS A 21 -44.48 -19.45 -1.57
C CYS A 21 -43.09 -19.57 -2.17
N ALA A 22 -42.97 -19.34 -3.48
CA ALA A 22 -41.69 -18.98 -4.08
C ALA A 22 -41.30 -17.63 -3.47
N LYS A 23 -40.42 -17.64 -2.47
CA LYS A 23 -39.61 -16.44 -2.17
C LYS A 23 -38.84 -16.12 -3.45
N ASN A 24 -39.31 -15.12 -4.16
CA ASN A 24 -38.47 -14.41 -5.10
C ASN A 24 -37.40 -13.73 -4.26
N ASP A 25 -36.34 -14.44 -3.96
CA ASP A 25 -35.06 -13.79 -3.69
C ASP A 25 -34.70 -13.05 -5.01
N LYS A 26 -35.08 -11.76 -5.08
CA LYS A 26 -34.50 -10.85 -6.04
C LYS A 26 -33.00 -10.88 -5.71
N ILE A 27 -32.24 -11.67 -6.46
CA ILE A 27 -30.81 -11.47 -6.57
C ILE A 27 -30.69 -10.03 -7.02
N SER A 28 -30.28 -9.16 -6.12
CA SER A 28 -29.92 -7.79 -6.45
C SER A 28 -28.75 -7.92 -7.40
N THR A 29 -29.01 -7.75 -8.69
CA THR A 29 -27.97 -7.63 -9.71
C THR A 29 -27.40 -6.22 -9.65
N LYS A 30 -26.86 -5.84 -8.49
CA LYS A 30 -26.04 -4.64 -8.43
C LYS A 30 -24.75 -5.04 -9.14
N GLU A 31 -24.37 -4.30 -10.16
CA GLU A 31 -23.05 -4.47 -10.80
C GLU A 31 -21.95 -4.28 -9.75
N PRO A 32 -20.83 -5.03 -9.86
CA PRO A 32 -19.71 -4.89 -8.95
C PRO A 32 -19.17 -3.46 -9.01
N TYR A 33 -18.69 -2.95 -7.88
CA TYR A 33 -18.01 -1.66 -7.86
C TYR A 33 -16.72 -1.72 -8.67
N LYS A 34 -16.48 -0.70 -9.50
CA LYS A 34 -15.27 -0.54 -10.32
C LYS A 34 -14.28 0.40 -9.65
N ILE A 35 -13.08 -0.06 -9.44
CA ILE A 35 -12.00 0.68 -8.78
C ILE A 35 -10.81 0.78 -9.72
N SER A 36 -10.35 2.00 -10.00
CA SER A 36 -9.16 2.25 -10.82
C SER A 36 -8.05 2.88 -10.00
N LEU A 37 -6.86 2.30 -10.06
CA LEU A 37 -5.64 2.89 -9.53
C LEU A 37 -4.88 3.60 -10.63
N ILE A 38 -4.49 4.86 -10.41
CA ILE A 38 -3.60 5.60 -11.32
C ILE A 38 -2.22 5.60 -10.70
N LEU A 39 -1.26 4.99 -11.40
CA LEU A 39 0.11 4.82 -10.94
C LEU A 39 1.04 5.83 -11.63
N ASP A 40 2.10 6.19 -10.92
CA ASP A 40 3.16 7.03 -11.47
C ASP A 40 4.13 6.24 -12.38
N GLU A 41 5.25 6.87 -12.78
CA GLU A 41 6.25 6.30 -13.69
C GLU A 41 7.02 5.10 -13.09
N GLY A 42 6.86 4.83 -11.78
CA GLY A 42 7.44 3.66 -11.13
C GLY A 42 6.85 2.36 -11.62
N GLY A 43 5.59 2.40 -12.09
CA GLY A 43 4.86 1.23 -12.54
C GLY A 43 4.52 0.25 -11.40
N VAL A 44 3.71 -0.77 -11.70
CA VAL A 44 3.17 -1.70 -10.71
C VAL A 44 4.21 -2.64 -10.09
N ASN A 45 5.35 -2.84 -10.76
CA ASN A 45 6.40 -3.79 -10.34
C ASN A 45 7.62 -3.11 -9.69
N ASP A 46 7.41 -2.04 -8.95
CA ASP A 46 8.47 -1.27 -8.28
C ASP A 46 9.07 -1.97 -7.04
N GLN A 47 8.54 -3.12 -6.65
CA GLN A 47 8.90 -3.88 -5.44
C GLN A 47 8.74 -3.06 -4.14
N SER A 48 7.85 -2.07 -4.14
CA SER A 48 7.66 -1.10 -3.07
C SER A 48 6.23 -0.56 -3.07
N PHE A 49 6.06 0.73 -3.25
CA PHE A 49 4.86 1.53 -3.06
C PHE A 49 3.71 1.20 -4.02
N ASN A 50 3.98 1.22 -5.34
CA ASN A 50 2.96 0.93 -6.34
C ASN A 50 2.51 -0.53 -6.29
N GLN A 51 3.46 -1.47 -6.14
CA GLN A 51 3.15 -2.89 -5.98
C GLN A 51 2.29 -3.12 -4.73
N SER A 52 2.64 -2.53 -3.59
CA SER A 52 1.86 -2.63 -2.36
C SER A 52 0.44 -2.11 -2.54
N SER A 53 0.26 -0.98 -3.24
CA SER A 53 -1.06 -0.42 -3.55
C SER A 53 -1.91 -1.39 -4.36
N TRP A 54 -1.33 -2.00 -5.38
CA TRP A 54 -2.01 -2.98 -6.23
C TRP A 54 -2.37 -4.27 -5.47
N GLU A 55 -1.49 -4.76 -4.61
CA GLU A 55 -1.77 -5.93 -3.76
C GLU A 55 -2.96 -5.68 -2.83
N GLY A 56 -3.11 -4.46 -2.32
CA GLY A 56 -4.29 -4.05 -1.54
C GLY A 56 -5.58 -4.10 -2.35
N ALA A 57 -5.56 -3.63 -3.60
CA ALA A 57 -6.70 -3.70 -4.51
C ALA A 57 -7.06 -5.15 -4.86
N LEU A 58 -6.06 -6.01 -5.12
CA LEU A 58 -6.29 -7.43 -5.38
C LEU A 58 -6.91 -8.15 -4.18
N ARG A 59 -6.46 -7.86 -2.95
CA ARG A 59 -7.09 -8.42 -1.75
C ARG A 59 -8.54 -7.94 -1.59
N ALA A 60 -8.82 -6.67 -1.89
CA ALA A 60 -10.19 -6.19 -1.89
C ALA A 60 -11.06 -6.93 -2.90
N LYS A 61 -10.54 -7.23 -4.11
CA LYS A 61 -11.22 -8.04 -5.13
C LYS A 61 -11.51 -9.46 -4.66
N GLU A 62 -10.59 -10.08 -3.92
CA GLU A 62 -10.80 -11.43 -3.38
C GLU A 62 -11.86 -11.50 -2.27
N GLN A 63 -12.01 -10.40 -1.50
CA GLN A 63 -12.88 -10.36 -0.32
C GLN A 63 -14.26 -9.78 -0.61
N TYR A 64 -14.37 -8.93 -1.62
CA TYR A 64 -15.57 -8.16 -1.92
C TYR A 64 -15.95 -8.31 -3.40
N ASP A 65 -17.19 -8.00 -3.72
CA ASP A 65 -17.71 -7.97 -5.10
C ASP A 65 -17.29 -6.64 -5.76
N VAL A 66 -16.02 -6.58 -6.20
CA VAL A 66 -15.42 -5.41 -6.87
C VAL A 66 -14.57 -5.82 -8.06
N GLU A 67 -14.56 -4.98 -9.08
CA GLU A 67 -13.61 -5.04 -10.18
C GLU A 67 -12.50 -4.03 -9.92
N VAL A 68 -11.25 -4.46 -10.10
CA VAL A 68 -10.09 -3.58 -9.92
C VAL A 68 -9.22 -3.59 -11.16
N ASN A 69 -8.72 -2.44 -11.54
CA ASN A 69 -7.71 -2.25 -12.57
C ASN A 69 -6.68 -1.20 -12.14
N TYR A 70 -5.60 -1.08 -12.89
CA TYR A 70 -4.66 0.03 -12.77
C TYR A 70 -4.31 0.58 -14.14
N ILE A 71 -3.92 1.86 -14.18
CA ILE A 71 -3.39 2.55 -15.35
C ILE A 71 -2.01 3.10 -14.97
N GLU A 72 -0.97 2.65 -15.66
CA GLU A 72 0.39 3.15 -15.49
C GLU A 72 0.61 4.41 -16.31
N SER A 73 1.23 5.41 -15.72
CA SER A 73 1.61 6.65 -16.41
C SER A 73 3.11 6.64 -16.71
N LYS A 74 3.50 7.03 -17.90
CA LYS A 74 4.90 7.12 -18.31
C LYS A 74 5.52 8.48 -17.99
N SER A 75 4.68 9.47 -17.72
CA SER A 75 5.06 10.84 -17.38
C SER A 75 3.91 11.55 -16.68
N GLU A 76 4.21 12.61 -15.95
CA GLU A 76 3.21 13.45 -15.28
C GLU A 76 2.17 14.04 -16.25
N SER A 77 2.54 14.27 -17.51
CA SER A 77 1.62 14.76 -18.55
C SER A 77 0.50 13.78 -18.90
N GLU A 78 0.61 12.52 -18.54
CA GLU A 78 -0.42 11.49 -18.78
C GLU A 78 -1.41 11.34 -17.61
N TYR A 79 -1.12 11.90 -16.43
CA TYR A 79 -1.91 11.66 -15.22
C TYR A 79 -3.38 12.04 -15.40
N LEU A 80 -3.67 13.26 -15.89
CA LEU A 80 -5.05 13.71 -16.04
C LEU A 80 -5.81 12.86 -17.08
N ALA A 81 -5.19 12.56 -18.23
CA ALA A 81 -5.80 11.71 -19.26
C ALA A 81 -6.08 10.29 -18.75
N ASN A 82 -5.21 9.75 -17.89
CA ASN A 82 -5.41 8.44 -17.26
C ASN A 82 -6.56 8.46 -16.23
N VAL A 83 -6.69 9.56 -15.46
CA VAL A 83 -7.85 9.77 -14.58
C VAL A 83 -9.14 9.87 -15.38
N GLU A 84 -9.15 10.63 -16.47
CA GLU A 84 -10.32 10.76 -17.38
C GLU A 84 -10.69 9.43 -18.02
N THR A 85 -9.69 8.61 -18.40
CA THR A 85 -9.92 7.25 -18.89
C THR A 85 -10.66 6.40 -17.86
N ALA A 86 -10.25 6.47 -16.59
CA ALA A 86 -10.93 5.73 -15.52
C ALA A 86 -12.36 6.23 -15.29
N ILE A 87 -12.63 7.53 -15.48
CA ILE A 87 -13.99 8.10 -15.42
C ILE A 87 -14.83 7.60 -16.57
N ASP A 88 -14.29 7.59 -17.79
CA ASP A 88 -14.98 7.11 -19.01
C ASP A 88 -15.29 5.60 -18.92
N ASP A 89 -14.51 4.84 -18.17
CA ASP A 89 -14.74 3.42 -17.86
C ASP A 89 -15.76 3.20 -16.71
N ASP A 90 -16.44 4.26 -16.26
CA ASP A 90 -17.43 4.25 -15.17
C ASP A 90 -16.86 3.77 -13.82
N ALA A 91 -15.64 4.17 -13.44
CA ALA A 91 -15.07 3.85 -12.14
C ALA A 91 -15.88 4.48 -10.99
N ASP A 92 -16.27 3.69 -10.00
CA ASP A 92 -16.93 4.18 -8.78
C ASP A 92 -15.96 4.90 -7.82
N LEU A 93 -14.68 4.50 -7.86
CA LEU A 93 -13.59 5.11 -7.09
C LEU A 93 -12.31 5.12 -7.91
N ILE A 94 -11.67 6.27 -7.97
CA ILE A 94 -10.34 6.43 -8.59
C ILE A 94 -9.34 6.73 -7.47
N ILE A 95 -8.26 5.95 -7.43
CA ILE A 95 -7.20 6.07 -6.40
C ILE A 95 -5.94 6.57 -7.09
N GLY A 96 -5.55 7.81 -6.83
CA GLY A 96 -4.24 8.34 -7.20
C GLY A 96 -3.18 7.74 -6.26
N VAL A 97 -2.15 7.10 -6.82
CA VAL A 97 -1.11 6.43 -6.05
C VAL A 97 0.16 7.28 -6.05
N GLY A 98 0.37 7.98 -4.93
CA GLY A 98 1.55 8.80 -4.70
C GLY A 98 1.34 10.31 -4.85
N PHE A 99 2.21 11.05 -4.16
CA PHE A 99 2.13 12.50 -4.02
C PHE A 99 2.14 13.26 -5.37
N LYS A 100 2.76 12.72 -6.42
CA LYS A 100 2.81 13.34 -7.75
C LYS A 100 1.43 13.52 -8.38
N LEU A 101 0.47 12.69 -8.01
CA LEU A 101 -0.91 12.78 -8.49
C LEU A 101 -1.76 13.77 -7.69
N THR A 102 -1.22 14.41 -6.64
CA THR A 102 -2.00 15.29 -5.76
C THR A 102 -2.71 16.41 -6.53
N ASP A 103 -1.98 17.18 -7.33
CA ASP A 103 -2.54 18.29 -8.11
C ASP A 103 -3.55 17.79 -9.16
N THR A 104 -3.24 16.65 -9.80
CA THR A 104 -4.12 16.02 -10.79
C THR A 104 -5.46 15.57 -10.19
N ILE A 105 -5.41 14.92 -9.01
CA ILE A 105 -6.64 14.50 -8.31
C ILE A 105 -7.42 15.71 -7.82
N GLU A 106 -6.77 16.79 -7.39
CA GLU A 106 -7.45 18.04 -7.04
C GLU A 106 -8.18 18.66 -8.25
N GLU A 107 -7.51 18.75 -9.40
CA GLU A 107 -8.09 19.24 -10.63
C GLU A 107 -9.27 18.38 -11.08
N ALA A 108 -9.08 17.07 -11.16
CA ALA A 108 -10.14 16.14 -11.52
C ALA A 108 -11.34 16.20 -10.56
N SER A 109 -11.10 16.36 -9.26
CA SER A 109 -12.16 16.45 -8.27
C SER A 109 -13.06 17.67 -8.46
N LYS A 110 -12.49 18.79 -8.93
CA LYS A 110 -13.22 20.03 -9.27
C LYS A 110 -14.04 19.87 -10.57
N ASN A 111 -13.47 19.19 -11.57
CA ASN A 111 -14.10 18.97 -12.87
C ASN A 111 -15.22 17.91 -12.78
N TYR A 112 -15.08 16.93 -11.89
CA TYR A 112 -15.99 15.79 -11.72
C TYR A 112 -16.52 15.69 -10.27
N PRO A 113 -17.36 16.60 -9.80
CA PRO A 113 -17.76 16.72 -8.40
C PRO A 113 -18.56 15.52 -7.84
N ASN A 114 -19.11 14.68 -8.71
CA ASN A 114 -19.85 13.48 -8.33
C ASN A 114 -18.95 12.21 -8.27
N GLN A 115 -17.76 12.27 -8.88
CA GLN A 115 -16.78 11.19 -8.86
C GLN A 115 -16.10 11.13 -7.49
N LYS A 116 -15.91 9.93 -6.96
CA LYS A 116 -15.13 9.73 -5.73
C LYS A 116 -13.68 9.49 -6.07
N PHE A 117 -12.81 10.15 -5.32
CA PHE A 117 -11.37 9.99 -5.43
C PHE A 117 -10.74 9.65 -4.09
N ALA A 118 -9.65 8.92 -4.11
CA ALA A 118 -8.72 8.83 -3.00
C ALA A 118 -7.32 9.18 -3.49
N ILE A 119 -6.48 9.68 -2.61
CA ILE A 119 -5.08 9.96 -2.89
C ILE A 119 -4.19 9.35 -1.81
N ILE A 120 -3.20 8.58 -2.21
CA ILE A 120 -2.20 8.02 -1.31
C ILE A 120 -1.01 8.98 -1.24
N ASP A 121 -0.61 9.37 -0.02
CA ASP A 121 0.47 10.33 0.26
C ASP A 121 0.23 11.74 -0.28
N GLY A 122 -0.99 12.06 -0.66
CA GLY A 122 -1.39 13.42 -1.04
C GLY A 122 -2.19 14.08 0.07
N ASN A 123 -1.91 15.36 0.34
CA ASN A 123 -2.67 16.18 1.28
C ASN A 123 -2.87 17.58 0.70
N TYR A 124 -3.91 18.26 1.17
CA TYR A 124 -4.32 19.58 0.70
C TYR A 124 -4.53 20.48 1.89
N GLU A 125 -4.44 21.81 1.70
CA GLU A 125 -4.86 22.78 2.73
C GLU A 125 -6.37 22.64 2.99
N GLU A 126 -7.17 22.51 1.93
CA GLU A 126 -8.59 22.17 1.99
C GLU A 126 -8.84 20.96 1.11
N ILE A 127 -9.15 19.82 1.72
CA ILE A 127 -9.39 18.58 0.98
C ILE A 127 -10.73 18.68 0.25
N PRO A 128 -10.79 18.46 -1.07
CA PRO A 128 -12.05 18.47 -1.82
C PRO A 128 -13.07 17.45 -1.25
N SER A 129 -14.35 17.84 -1.21
CA SER A 129 -15.41 17.07 -0.55
C SER A 129 -15.64 15.66 -1.13
N ASN A 130 -15.14 15.38 -2.33
CA ASN A 130 -15.18 14.09 -3.01
C ASN A 130 -13.82 13.36 -3.05
N VAL A 131 -12.81 13.87 -2.32
CA VAL A 131 -11.47 13.26 -2.19
C VAL A 131 -11.24 12.80 -0.76
N GLN A 132 -10.73 11.58 -0.56
CA GLN A 132 -10.21 11.11 0.71
C GLN A 132 -8.68 10.99 0.64
N SER A 133 -7.97 11.71 1.51
CA SER A 133 -6.51 11.58 1.65
C SER A 133 -6.17 10.40 2.56
N ILE A 134 -5.28 9.52 2.11
CA ILE A 134 -4.76 8.38 2.84
C ILE A 134 -3.30 8.66 3.17
N LEU A 135 -3.00 8.86 4.44
CA LEU A 135 -1.68 9.23 4.94
C LEU A 135 -1.17 8.21 5.94
N PHE A 136 0.15 8.15 6.10
CA PHE A 136 0.84 7.22 6.99
C PHE A 136 1.79 7.98 7.91
N ASN A 137 2.07 7.42 9.08
CA ASN A 137 3.09 7.95 9.99
C ASN A 137 4.44 7.26 9.72
N GLU A 138 5.12 7.70 8.67
CA GLU A 138 6.41 7.14 8.26
C GLU A 138 7.50 7.34 9.32
N GLU A 139 7.38 8.37 10.18
CA GLU A 139 8.33 8.57 11.29
C GLU A 139 8.30 7.41 12.27
N GLU A 140 7.13 6.84 12.55
CA GLU A 140 7.01 5.68 13.42
C GLU A 140 7.67 4.43 12.80
N ALA A 141 7.46 4.18 11.49
CA ALA A 141 8.11 3.08 10.78
C ALA A 141 9.63 3.25 10.73
N GLY A 142 10.10 4.44 10.40
CA GLY A 142 11.53 4.80 10.42
C GLY A 142 12.16 4.61 11.78
N TYR A 143 11.46 5.01 12.85
CA TYR A 143 11.89 4.82 14.23
C TYR A 143 12.08 3.33 14.58
N CYS A 144 11.12 2.48 14.22
CA CYS A 144 11.23 1.03 14.44
C CYS A 144 12.52 0.44 13.85
N VAL A 145 12.78 0.74 12.58
CA VAL A 145 13.97 0.17 11.91
C VAL A 145 15.26 0.87 12.32
N GLY A 146 15.20 2.10 12.81
CA GLY A 146 16.32 2.79 13.44
C GLY A 146 16.77 2.13 14.75
N LEU A 147 15.81 1.71 15.58
CA LEU A 147 16.10 0.90 16.76
C LEU A 147 16.80 -0.42 16.40
N ILE A 148 16.32 -1.11 15.36
CA ILE A 148 16.95 -2.35 14.86
C ILE A 148 18.37 -2.06 14.39
N ALA A 149 18.56 -1.06 13.54
CA ALA A 149 19.85 -0.71 12.97
C ALA A 149 20.89 -0.34 14.06
N SER A 150 20.46 0.40 15.09
CA SER A 150 21.32 0.78 16.20
C SER A 150 21.90 -0.40 16.97
N LYS A 151 21.12 -1.51 17.07
CA LYS A 151 21.56 -2.76 17.73
C LYS A 151 22.42 -3.64 16.83
N MET A 152 22.34 -3.48 15.51
CA MET A 152 22.98 -4.39 14.57
C MET A 152 24.23 -3.82 13.89
N THR A 153 24.42 -2.50 13.88
CA THR A 153 25.62 -1.87 13.33
C THR A 153 26.87 -2.26 14.11
N LYS A 154 27.97 -2.44 13.39
CA LYS A 154 29.31 -2.73 13.92
C LYS A 154 30.28 -1.56 13.73
N THR A 155 30.02 -0.70 12.75
CA THR A 155 30.88 0.43 12.42
C THR A 155 30.40 1.74 13.02
N ASN A 156 29.19 1.80 13.56
CA ASN A 156 28.48 3.02 13.92
C ASN A 156 28.36 4.02 12.75
N THR A 157 28.38 3.53 11.50
CA THR A 157 28.16 4.32 10.29
C THR A 157 27.07 3.66 9.48
N LEU A 158 25.98 4.39 9.26
CA LEU A 158 24.80 3.92 8.56
C LEU A 158 24.52 4.80 7.35
N GLY A 159 23.81 4.27 6.36
CA GLY A 159 23.35 5.01 5.19
C GLY A 159 21.84 5.14 5.14
N PHE A 160 21.34 6.25 4.60
CA PHE A 160 19.97 6.43 4.15
C PHE A 160 19.97 6.85 2.68
N VAL A 161 19.35 6.04 1.83
CA VAL A 161 19.16 6.32 0.41
C VAL A 161 17.69 6.62 0.17
N GLY A 162 17.34 7.90 -0.02
CA GLY A 162 15.99 8.33 -0.37
C GLY A 162 15.79 8.45 -1.88
N GLY A 163 14.57 8.27 -2.35
CA GLY A 163 14.20 8.57 -3.74
C GLY A 163 14.25 10.08 -3.99
N MET A 164 13.27 10.81 -3.49
CA MET A 164 13.18 12.27 -3.52
C MET A 164 12.96 12.79 -2.11
N SER A 165 13.39 14.03 -1.83
CA SER A 165 13.07 14.70 -0.57
C SER A 165 11.65 15.24 -0.63
N ILE A 166 10.74 14.47 -0.09
CA ILE A 166 9.30 14.74 0.04
C ILE A 166 8.84 14.32 1.42
N PRO A 167 7.71 14.83 1.93
CA PRO A 167 7.27 14.58 3.31
C PRO A 167 7.26 13.11 3.72
N SER A 168 6.73 12.22 2.88
CA SER A 168 6.65 10.79 3.19
C SER A 168 8.03 10.10 3.25
N VAL A 169 8.97 10.44 2.35
CA VAL A 169 10.34 9.89 2.37
C VAL A 169 11.15 10.49 3.52
N ASP A 170 10.99 11.79 3.76
CA ASP A 170 11.68 12.48 4.86
C ASP A 170 11.17 11.99 6.22
N GLY A 171 9.89 11.62 6.34
CA GLY A 171 9.33 11.01 7.54
C GLY A 171 10.10 9.76 7.97
N PHE A 172 10.34 8.83 7.05
CA PHE A 172 11.17 7.64 7.33
C PHE A 172 12.56 8.00 7.85
N LYS A 173 13.23 8.97 7.19
CA LYS A 173 14.56 9.43 7.62
C LYS A 173 14.54 10.06 9.00
N ILE A 174 13.56 10.91 9.28
CA ILE A 174 13.43 11.62 10.57
C ILE A 174 13.26 10.61 11.71
N GLY A 175 12.35 9.65 11.56
CA GLY A 175 12.16 8.58 12.53
C GLY A 175 13.39 7.72 12.74
N PHE A 176 14.05 7.33 11.65
CA PHE A 176 15.29 6.57 11.68
C PHE A 176 16.39 7.31 12.43
N GLU A 177 16.65 8.57 12.06
CA GLU A 177 17.66 9.42 12.70
C GLU A 177 17.37 9.64 14.19
N ARG A 178 16.09 9.84 14.57
CA ARG A 178 15.68 9.98 15.96
C ARG A 178 16.06 8.74 16.78
N ALA A 179 15.72 7.54 16.31
CA ALA A 179 16.04 6.31 16.98
C ALA A 179 17.55 6.12 17.14
N LEU A 180 18.34 6.42 16.09
CA LEU A 180 19.79 6.31 16.16
C LEU A 180 20.39 7.24 17.21
N LYS A 181 19.93 8.50 17.28
CA LYS A 181 20.39 9.49 18.26
C LYS A 181 20.04 9.10 19.72
N GLU A 182 18.83 8.56 19.92
CA GLU A 182 18.39 8.12 21.23
C GLU A 182 19.18 6.91 21.73
N GLU A 183 19.50 5.96 20.85
CA GLU A 183 20.22 4.74 21.22
C GLU A 183 21.74 4.93 21.32
N ASN A 184 22.34 5.66 20.41
CA ASN A 184 23.78 5.95 20.40
C ASN A 184 24.08 7.22 19.60
N PRO A 185 24.31 8.37 20.27
CA PRO A 185 24.58 9.64 19.61
C PRO A 185 25.89 9.67 18.79
N ASN A 186 26.75 8.64 18.91
CA ASN A 186 27.97 8.52 18.12
C ASN A 186 27.75 7.84 16.77
N ILE A 187 26.55 7.36 16.47
CA ILE A 187 26.23 6.79 15.16
C ILE A 187 26.22 7.92 14.11
N LYS A 188 27.01 7.74 13.06
CA LYS A 188 27.03 8.61 11.88
C LYS A 188 26.00 8.14 10.87
N LEU A 189 25.08 9.01 10.47
CA LEU A 189 24.15 8.76 9.37
C LEU A 189 24.59 9.52 8.12
N LEU A 190 24.89 8.77 7.05
CA LEU A 190 25.13 9.29 5.70
C LEU A 190 23.79 9.36 4.99
N THR A 191 23.42 10.52 4.45
CA THR A 191 22.12 10.70 3.78
C THR A 191 22.31 11.20 2.37
N GLN A 192 21.65 10.58 1.40
CA GLN A 192 21.60 11.04 0.02
C GLN A 192 20.30 10.66 -0.67
N TYR A 193 19.76 11.58 -1.50
CA TYR A 193 18.59 11.36 -2.33
C TYR A 193 19.01 11.13 -3.79
N ALA A 194 18.34 10.16 -4.42
CA ALA A 194 18.55 9.86 -5.84
C ALA A 194 17.92 10.92 -6.77
N ASN A 195 16.98 11.74 -6.27
CA ASN A 195 16.10 12.59 -7.07
C ASN A 195 15.39 11.82 -8.20
N SER A 196 15.00 10.59 -7.90
CA SER A 196 14.29 9.67 -8.78
C SER A 196 13.66 8.57 -7.94
N PHE A 197 12.56 7.97 -8.41
CA PHE A 197 12.01 6.73 -7.87
C PHE A 197 12.22 5.52 -8.79
N THR A 198 12.91 5.71 -9.93
CA THR A 198 13.08 4.66 -10.95
C THR A 198 14.54 4.33 -11.29
N ASP A 199 15.48 5.20 -10.93
CA ASP A 199 16.91 5.07 -11.29
C ASP A 199 17.67 4.13 -10.33
N SER A 200 17.56 2.84 -10.58
CA SER A 200 18.28 1.80 -9.83
C SER A 200 19.81 1.95 -9.90
N ALA A 201 20.36 2.35 -11.05
CA ALA A 201 21.79 2.55 -11.20
C ALA A 201 22.33 3.65 -10.28
N LYS A 202 21.55 4.71 -10.12
CA LYS A 202 21.87 5.81 -9.19
C LYS A 202 21.80 5.35 -7.74
N GLY A 203 20.79 4.52 -7.39
CA GLY A 203 20.70 3.88 -6.08
C GLY A 203 21.94 3.08 -5.74
N LYS A 204 22.42 2.26 -6.68
CA LYS A 204 23.65 1.48 -6.54
C LYS A 204 24.87 2.36 -6.31
N ALA A 205 25.04 3.41 -7.11
CA ALA A 205 26.19 4.33 -6.99
C ALA A 205 26.21 5.05 -5.64
N ILE A 206 25.04 5.51 -5.15
CA ILE A 206 24.92 6.15 -3.84
C ILE A 206 25.30 5.18 -2.72
N ALA A 207 24.75 3.97 -2.73
CA ALA A 207 25.05 2.95 -1.74
C ALA A 207 26.54 2.58 -1.74
N GLN A 208 27.17 2.39 -2.91
CA GLN A 208 28.61 2.14 -3.02
C GLN A 208 29.47 3.24 -2.41
N ASN A 209 29.07 4.51 -2.55
CA ASN A 209 29.79 5.62 -1.91
C ASN A 209 29.66 5.57 -0.38
N MET A 210 28.46 5.32 0.14
CA MET A 210 28.23 5.17 1.59
C MET A 210 29.02 3.99 2.18
N ILE A 211 29.09 2.87 1.46
CA ILE A 211 29.90 1.70 1.84
C ILE A 211 31.39 2.04 1.93
N LYS A 212 31.93 2.79 0.95
CA LYS A 212 33.32 3.27 0.99
C LYS A 212 33.59 4.19 2.17
N GLU A 213 32.58 4.92 2.66
CA GLU A 213 32.65 5.77 3.86
C GLU A 213 32.45 4.97 5.17
N GLY A 214 32.27 3.65 5.09
CA GLY A 214 32.20 2.74 6.24
C GLY A 214 30.79 2.37 6.68
N ALA A 215 29.75 2.69 5.90
CA ALA A 215 28.39 2.22 6.21
C ALA A 215 28.32 0.69 6.16
N ASP A 216 27.76 0.07 7.19
CA ASP A 216 27.54 -1.37 7.28
C ASP A 216 26.06 -1.78 7.28
N ILE A 217 25.15 -0.79 7.33
CA ILE A 217 23.72 -0.95 7.11
C ILE A 217 23.21 0.24 6.28
N ILE A 218 22.43 -0.03 5.24
CA ILE A 218 21.82 1.01 4.40
C ILE A 218 20.31 0.87 4.43
N PHE A 219 19.61 1.90 4.90
CA PHE A 219 18.16 2.01 4.80
C PHE A 219 17.79 2.67 3.47
N THR A 220 16.85 2.08 2.74
CA THR A 220 16.41 2.55 1.43
C THR A 220 14.93 2.91 1.44
N ALA A 221 14.59 4.11 0.96
CA ALA A 221 13.23 4.61 0.79
C ALA A 221 13.08 5.33 -0.56
N GLY A 222 13.08 4.56 -1.67
CA GLY A 222 13.19 5.15 -3.00
C GLY A 222 12.55 4.37 -4.16
N GLY A 223 11.55 3.51 -3.91
CA GLY A 223 10.90 2.75 -4.99
C GLY A 223 11.93 1.89 -5.75
N GLY A 224 11.93 1.94 -7.07
CA GLY A 224 12.87 1.19 -7.93
C GLY A 224 14.36 1.52 -7.71
N VAL A 225 14.70 2.65 -7.07
CA VAL A 225 16.07 2.98 -6.64
C VAL A 225 16.61 1.94 -5.63
N ASN A 226 15.72 1.37 -4.81
CA ASN A 226 16.08 0.44 -3.75
C ASN A 226 16.83 -0.79 -4.29
N ALA A 227 16.40 -1.34 -5.41
CA ALA A 227 16.98 -2.56 -5.99
C ALA A 227 18.49 -2.41 -6.24
N GLY A 228 18.92 -1.28 -6.78
CA GLY A 228 20.35 -1.00 -7.00
C GLY A 228 21.15 -0.83 -5.71
N ALA A 229 20.56 -0.19 -4.70
CA ALA A 229 21.20 -0.04 -3.40
C ALA A 229 21.34 -1.40 -2.69
N TRP A 230 20.34 -2.27 -2.77
CA TRP A 230 20.42 -3.64 -2.24
C TRP A 230 21.47 -4.48 -2.96
N GLU A 231 21.58 -4.34 -4.29
CA GLU A 231 22.63 -5.01 -5.05
C GLU A 231 24.04 -4.60 -4.56
N ALA A 232 24.29 -3.31 -4.33
CA ALA A 232 25.55 -2.83 -3.77
C ALA A 232 25.83 -3.41 -2.37
N CYS A 233 24.77 -3.53 -1.52
CA CYS A 233 24.91 -4.13 -0.19
C CYS A 233 25.27 -5.62 -0.27
N VAL A 234 24.67 -6.38 -1.21
CA VAL A 234 25.01 -7.78 -1.46
C VAL A 234 26.46 -7.93 -1.92
N GLU A 235 26.91 -7.12 -2.90
CA GLU A 235 28.28 -7.13 -3.40
C GLU A 235 29.32 -6.84 -2.31
N ALA A 236 28.98 -5.96 -1.38
CA ALA A 236 29.86 -5.58 -0.28
C ALA A 236 29.69 -6.46 0.98
N ASN A 237 28.78 -7.43 0.95
CA ASN A 237 28.42 -8.26 2.10
C ASN A 237 28.07 -7.45 3.36
N ILE A 238 27.32 -6.38 3.19
CA ILE A 238 26.73 -5.58 4.27
C ILE A 238 25.21 -5.75 4.30
N LYS A 239 24.56 -5.15 5.27
CA LYS A 239 23.12 -5.24 5.48
C LYS A 239 22.36 -4.09 4.84
N SER A 240 21.10 -4.33 4.54
CA SER A 240 20.16 -3.29 4.11
C SER A 240 18.84 -3.38 4.86
N ILE A 241 18.07 -2.29 4.78
CA ILE A 241 16.72 -2.19 5.30
C ILE A 241 15.83 -1.77 4.13
N GLY A 242 14.72 -2.50 3.93
CA GLY A 242 13.71 -2.23 2.93
C GLY A 242 12.65 -1.24 3.42
N VAL A 243 11.66 -0.96 2.56
CA VAL A 243 10.60 0.01 2.82
C VAL A 243 9.26 -0.45 2.24
N ASP A 244 8.18 0.15 2.72
CA ASP A 244 6.77 -0.01 2.32
C ASP A 244 6.21 -1.40 2.63
N MET A 245 6.72 -2.44 1.98
CA MET A 245 6.25 -3.82 2.09
C MET A 245 7.34 -4.76 2.63
N PRO A 246 7.01 -6.00 3.04
CA PRO A 246 8.01 -7.00 3.37
C PRO A 246 8.95 -7.23 2.19
N SER A 247 10.20 -6.75 2.30
CA SER A 247 11.15 -6.73 1.18
C SER A 247 12.25 -7.79 1.32
N SER A 248 12.32 -8.54 2.42
CA SER A 248 13.36 -9.55 2.68
C SER A 248 13.45 -10.63 1.59
N GLN A 249 12.36 -10.87 0.88
CA GLN A 249 12.31 -11.80 -0.26
C GLN A 249 13.03 -11.29 -1.51
N PHE A 250 13.28 -9.97 -1.64
CA PHE A 250 13.90 -9.38 -2.82
C PHE A 250 15.43 -9.35 -2.76
N SER A 251 16.01 -9.37 -1.55
CA SER A 251 17.47 -9.38 -1.40
C SER A 251 17.93 -10.03 -0.10
N PRO A 252 18.98 -10.86 -0.12
CA PRO A 252 19.54 -11.49 1.08
C PRO A 252 20.26 -10.49 2.01
N SER A 253 20.48 -9.25 1.58
CA SER A 253 21.04 -8.21 2.44
C SER A 253 20.00 -7.59 3.38
N ILE A 254 18.71 -7.72 3.07
CA ILE A 254 17.62 -7.07 3.81
C ILE A 254 17.36 -7.80 5.13
N ILE A 255 17.60 -7.10 6.24
CA ILE A 255 17.37 -7.64 7.58
C ILE A 255 15.99 -7.35 8.14
N THR A 256 15.33 -6.31 7.64
CA THR A 256 13.98 -5.86 7.98
C THR A 256 13.52 -4.85 6.96
N SER A 257 12.25 -4.46 7.01
CA SER A 257 11.69 -3.35 6.22
C SER A 257 10.90 -2.41 7.12
N ALA A 258 10.99 -1.10 6.86
CA ALA A 258 10.07 -0.12 7.43
C ALA A 258 8.74 -0.25 6.72
N LEU A 259 7.79 -0.90 7.37
CA LEU A 259 6.49 -1.19 6.76
C LEU A 259 5.62 0.05 6.75
N LYS A 260 5.11 0.36 5.56
CA LYS A 260 4.04 1.32 5.30
C LYS A 260 2.96 0.57 4.54
N ARG A 261 1.90 0.22 5.24
CA ARG A 261 0.88 -0.70 4.77
C ARG A 261 -0.08 -0.01 3.80
N VAL A 262 0.47 0.44 2.65
CA VAL A 262 -0.32 1.06 1.56
C VAL A 262 -1.40 0.10 1.08
N ASP A 263 -1.09 -1.16 1.05
CA ASP A 263 -2.02 -2.25 0.78
C ASP A 263 -3.26 -2.23 1.70
N VAL A 264 -3.07 -1.99 3.00
CA VAL A 264 -4.17 -1.86 3.97
C VAL A 264 -4.94 -0.55 3.75
N GLY A 265 -4.24 0.54 3.41
CA GLY A 265 -4.85 1.83 3.08
C GLY A 265 -5.79 1.73 1.89
N VAL A 266 -5.35 1.12 0.79
CA VAL A 266 -6.14 0.89 -0.43
C VAL A 266 -7.32 -0.02 -0.14
N GLU A 267 -7.11 -1.18 0.50
CA GLU A 267 -8.19 -2.09 0.88
C GLU A 267 -9.22 -1.39 1.76
N SER A 268 -8.77 -0.57 2.70
CA SER A 268 -9.64 0.16 3.64
C SER A 268 -10.56 1.17 2.95
N VAL A 269 -10.06 1.96 1.98
CA VAL A 269 -10.90 2.94 1.28
C VAL A 269 -11.90 2.25 0.35
N ILE A 270 -11.52 1.13 -0.28
CA ILE A 270 -12.44 0.30 -1.07
C ILE A 270 -13.55 -0.27 -0.18
N LYS A 271 -13.20 -0.80 0.98
CA LYS A 271 -14.16 -1.28 1.99
C LYS A 271 -15.11 -0.19 2.47
N ASP A 272 -14.61 1.02 2.69
CA ASP A 272 -15.44 2.16 3.08
C ASP A 272 -16.43 2.54 1.98
N LEU A 273 -16.01 2.52 0.70
CA LEU A 273 -16.89 2.74 -0.44
C LEU A 273 -18.06 1.74 -0.46
N ILE A 274 -17.76 0.45 -0.37
CA ILE A 274 -18.75 -0.65 -0.44
C ILE A 274 -19.77 -0.54 0.69
N ASN A 275 -19.31 -0.15 1.88
CA ASN A 275 -20.14 -0.02 3.07
C ASN A 275 -20.84 1.35 3.20
N ASN A 276 -20.77 2.20 2.16
CA ASN A 276 -21.27 3.59 2.16
C ASN A 276 -20.69 4.43 3.31
N LYS A 277 -19.42 4.21 3.65
CA LYS A 277 -18.66 4.92 4.68
C LYS A 277 -17.51 5.75 4.11
N PHE A 278 -17.44 5.92 2.80
CA PHE A 278 -16.46 6.78 2.17
C PHE A 278 -16.60 8.21 2.69
N GLU A 279 -15.52 8.78 3.22
CA GLU A 279 -15.49 10.11 3.83
C GLU A 279 -14.63 11.06 3.00
N GLY A 280 -15.19 11.63 1.95
CA GLY A 280 -14.55 12.72 1.21
C GLY A 280 -14.37 13.98 2.08
N GLY A 281 -13.38 14.80 1.77
CA GLY A 281 -13.02 15.97 2.55
C GLY A 281 -12.23 15.66 3.83
N LYS A 282 -11.73 14.41 3.99
CA LYS A 282 -11.04 13.97 5.21
C LYS A 282 -9.72 13.26 4.94
N VAL A 283 -8.83 13.33 5.93
CA VAL A 283 -7.64 12.49 6.05
C VAL A 283 -7.99 11.20 6.79
N LYS A 284 -7.55 10.07 6.27
CA LYS A 284 -7.49 8.80 6.98
C LYS A 284 -6.03 8.49 7.27
N MET A 285 -5.65 8.54 8.55
CA MET A 285 -4.27 8.35 9.01
C MET A 285 -4.04 6.89 9.40
N PHE A 286 -2.90 6.35 8.97
CA PHE A 286 -2.40 5.02 9.30
C PHE A 286 -1.10 5.13 10.10
N ASP A 287 -1.03 4.50 11.26
CA ASP A 287 0.06 4.58 12.22
C ASP A 287 0.32 3.22 12.92
N LEU A 288 1.21 3.16 13.89
CA LEU A 288 1.48 1.96 14.69
C LEU A 288 0.25 1.46 15.43
N SER A 289 -0.62 2.38 15.91
CA SER A 289 -1.76 2.03 16.74
C SER A 289 -2.83 1.23 16.00
N ASN A 290 -2.94 1.45 14.69
CA ASN A 290 -3.90 0.78 13.82
C ASN A 290 -3.25 -0.23 12.84
N GLY A 291 -1.94 -0.47 12.98
CA GLY A 291 -1.19 -1.42 12.17
C GLY A 291 -0.90 -0.93 10.74
N GLY A 292 -1.06 0.38 10.50
CA GLY A 292 -0.80 1.01 9.21
C GLY A 292 0.69 1.17 8.89
N VAL A 293 1.54 1.19 9.93
CA VAL A 293 2.99 1.18 9.80
C VAL A 293 3.62 0.21 10.80
N GLY A 294 4.90 -0.09 10.64
CA GLY A 294 5.61 -1.01 11.53
C GLY A 294 6.97 -1.45 10.98
N PHE A 295 7.36 -2.67 11.28
CA PHE A 295 8.59 -3.27 10.76
C PHE A 295 8.39 -4.75 10.39
N GLU A 296 9.14 -5.22 9.43
CA GLU A 296 9.15 -6.61 9.01
C GLU A 296 9.95 -7.47 10.01
N LYS A 297 9.36 -8.55 10.49
CA LYS A 297 10.06 -9.56 11.28
C LYS A 297 10.65 -10.61 10.36
N THR A 298 11.96 -10.76 10.39
CA THR A 298 12.69 -11.73 9.56
C THR A 298 13.50 -12.68 10.44
N ASP A 299 13.92 -13.82 9.88
CA ASP A 299 14.80 -14.78 10.56
C ASP A 299 16.22 -14.22 10.81
N LEU A 300 16.56 -13.08 10.26
CA LEU A 300 17.84 -12.37 10.48
C LEU A 300 17.83 -11.51 11.75
N LEU A 301 16.65 -11.28 12.35
CA LEU A 301 16.50 -10.59 13.62
C LEU A 301 16.42 -11.61 14.76
N SER A 302 17.19 -11.40 15.82
CA SER A 302 17.02 -12.21 17.04
C SER A 302 15.74 -11.81 17.77
N ASP A 303 15.15 -12.76 18.50
CA ASP A 303 13.97 -12.52 19.34
C ASP A 303 14.18 -11.35 20.32
N ASP A 304 15.41 -11.20 20.85
CA ASP A 304 15.75 -10.11 21.77
C ASP A 304 15.65 -8.73 21.10
N VAL A 305 16.09 -8.61 19.83
CA VAL A 305 15.97 -7.36 19.08
C VAL A 305 14.50 -7.06 18.77
N VAL A 306 13.73 -8.05 18.31
CA VAL A 306 12.30 -7.90 18.05
C VAL A 306 11.57 -7.44 19.32
N LYS A 307 11.77 -8.13 20.43
CA LYS A 307 11.16 -7.81 21.72
C LYS A 307 11.53 -6.40 22.18
N TYR A 308 12.81 -6.03 22.07
CA TYR A 308 13.28 -4.69 22.42
C TYR A 308 12.53 -3.60 21.65
N VAL A 309 12.38 -3.75 20.34
CA VAL A 309 11.65 -2.78 19.51
C VAL A 309 10.19 -2.71 19.92
N GLU A 310 9.52 -3.87 20.09
CA GLU A 310 8.11 -3.92 20.51
C GLU A 310 7.86 -3.28 21.90
N GLU A 311 8.80 -3.39 22.82
CA GLU A 311 8.72 -2.74 24.14
C GLU A 311 8.89 -1.22 24.02
N LYS A 312 9.85 -0.77 23.20
CA LYS A 312 10.11 0.67 22.97
C LYS A 312 8.93 1.38 22.31
N ILE A 313 8.34 0.81 21.27
CA ILE A 313 7.21 1.43 20.58
C ILE A 313 5.92 1.47 21.41
N LYS A 314 5.77 0.59 22.40
CA LYS A 314 4.64 0.61 23.35
C LYS A 314 4.78 1.70 24.42
N SER A 315 5.99 2.17 24.65
CA SER A 315 6.30 3.16 25.70
C SER A 315 6.36 4.60 25.18
N ASN A 316 6.33 4.81 23.88
CA ASN A 316 6.26 6.10 23.18
C ASN A 316 4.84 6.40 22.74
#